data_0ebcf67f8cf66c127668dc34648c39b4
#
_entry.id   0ebcf67f8cf66c127668dc34648c39b4
#
_cell.length_a   1.000
_cell.length_b   1.000
_cell.length_c   1.000
_cell.angle_alpha   90.00
_cell.angle_beta   90.00
_cell.angle_gamma   90.00
#
_symmetry.space_group_name_H-M   'P 1'
#
loop_
_entity.id
_entity.type
_entity.pdbx_description
1 polymer ?
#
loop_
_entity_poly.entity_id
_entity_poly.type
_entity_poly.pdbx_seq_one_letter_code
_entity_poly.pdbx_strand_id
1 'polypeptide(L)'
;IATTCYGMNDHRYTTYDPKNGAWYRENQEAIVRGFKSAGTRVVLGSPGCVGPKVPWSKSSSEDMNLNLCELRNIDLALAAQEGVIFADVFWPMLTLGWKATNEFGPNYAIAGKDAVHPGWAGHVVMATAYLQALGLDGDLGTLTVDLGSNQASGAGGHEVVSFANGDLAVKSSRYPFCAPAGERKDDNTVRSGMALTDFNNRFNRFRLVAKNGTAKNYVVTWAGQSQRFTAAQLADGVNLMAEFEKTPFDAAFKRVDDAVGKKQSYETK
;
A
#
# COMPACT_ATOMS: atom_id res chain seq x y z
N ILE A 1 -17.22 7.83 1.56
CA ILE A 1 -16.76 6.69 0.74
C ILE A 1 -16.91 5.41 1.56
N ALA A 2 -17.36 4.32 0.92
CA ALA A 2 -17.40 2.97 1.48
C ALA A 2 -16.44 2.07 0.71
N THR A 3 -15.65 1.28 1.40
CA THR A 3 -14.81 0.22 0.83
C THR A 3 -15.33 -1.12 1.34
N THR A 4 -15.44 -2.12 0.47
CA THR A 4 -15.86 -3.48 0.83
C THR A 4 -14.79 -4.48 0.42
N CYS A 5 -14.69 -5.60 1.14
CA CYS A 5 -13.78 -6.70 0.84
C CYS A 5 -14.39 -8.00 1.38
N TYR A 6 -15.41 -8.50 0.70
CA TYR A 6 -16.10 -9.74 1.05
C TYR A 6 -15.61 -10.90 0.16
N GLY A 7 -16.10 -12.10 0.40
CA GLY A 7 -15.83 -13.29 -0.41
C GLY A 7 -15.01 -14.36 0.30
N MET A 8 -14.14 -13.99 1.25
CA MET A 8 -13.29 -14.97 1.91
C MET A 8 -14.11 -16.04 2.67
N ASN A 9 -15.16 -15.66 3.39
CA ASN A 9 -16.05 -16.63 4.04
C ASN A 9 -17.12 -17.16 3.07
N ASP A 10 -17.50 -16.35 2.07
CA ASP A 10 -18.57 -16.67 1.14
C ASP A 10 -18.20 -17.80 0.18
N HIS A 11 -16.90 -18.02 -0.11
CA HIS A 11 -16.44 -19.17 -0.92
C HIS A 11 -16.52 -20.51 -0.17
N ARG A 12 -16.91 -20.49 1.13
CA ARG A 12 -17.16 -21.67 1.97
C ARG A 12 -16.01 -22.67 2.05
N TYR A 13 -14.80 -22.23 1.71
CA TYR A 13 -13.57 -23.02 1.73
C TYR A 13 -13.66 -24.32 0.91
N THR A 14 -14.31 -24.24 -0.27
CA THR A 14 -14.56 -25.38 -1.16
C THR A 14 -14.41 -24.98 -2.64
N THR A 15 -14.62 -25.93 -3.54
CA THR A 15 -14.73 -25.69 -4.99
C THR A 15 -15.89 -24.73 -5.30
N TYR A 16 -15.81 -24.03 -6.43
CA TYR A 16 -16.84 -23.10 -6.87
C TYR A 16 -18.18 -23.82 -7.13
N ASP A 17 -19.24 -23.25 -6.59
CA ASP A 17 -20.63 -23.65 -6.86
C ASP A 17 -21.37 -22.44 -7.51
N PRO A 18 -21.89 -22.60 -8.76
CA PRO A 18 -22.63 -21.53 -9.42
C PRO A 18 -23.82 -20.99 -8.63
N LYS A 19 -24.49 -21.83 -7.83
CA LYS A 19 -25.60 -21.37 -6.96
C LYS A 19 -25.10 -20.46 -5.85
N ASN A 20 -23.94 -20.80 -5.27
CA ASN A 20 -23.31 -19.94 -4.28
C ASN A 20 -22.80 -18.65 -4.91
N GLY A 21 -22.26 -18.70 -6.12
CA GLY A 21 -21.86 -17.52 -6.89
C GLY A 21 -23.04 -16.59 -7.18
N ALA A 22 -24.20 -17.12 -7.57
CA ALA A 22 -25.42 -16.34 -7.76
C ALA A 22 -25.90 -15.66 -6.48
N TRP A 23 -25.91 -16.41 -5.37
CA TRP A 23 -26.23 -15.86 -4.03
C TRP A 23 -25.25 -14.74 -3.62
N TYR A 24 -23.95 -14.97 -3.81
CA TYR A 24 -22.91 -13.96 -3.53
C TYR A 24 -23.16 -12.68 -4.33
N ARG A 25 -23.40 -12.81 -5.65
CA ARG A 25 -23.69 -11.67 -6.53
C ARG A 25 -24.87 -10.85 -6.04
N GLU A 26 -26.01 -11.52 -5.71
CA GLU A 26 -27.23 -10.85 -5.24
C GLU A 26 -26.95 -10.01 -3.98
N ASN A 27 -26.21 -10.56 -3.02
CA ASN A 27 -25.87 -9.85 -1.79
C ASN A 27 -24.89 -8.69 -2.01
N GLN A 28 -23.86 -8.86 -2.85
CA GLN A 28 -22.96 -7.78 -3.21
C GLN A 28 -23.69 -6.64 -3.93
N GLU A 29 -24.60 -6.97 -4.83
CA GLU A 29 -25.44 -5.99 -5.54
C GLU A 29 -26.32 -5.19 -4.57
N ALA A 30 -26.92 -5.86 -3.59
CA ALA A 30 -27.72 -5.21 -2.56
C ALA A 30 -26.88 -4.24 -1.70
N ILE A 31 -25.67 -4.64 -1.30
CA ILE A 31 -24.72 -3.80 -0.55
C ILE A 31 -24.32 -2.56 -1.36
N VAL A 32 -23.88 -2.75 -2.61
CA VAL A 32 -23.48 -1.65 -3.49
C VAL A 32 -24.62 -0.66 -3.71
N ARG A 33 -25.83 -1.15 -4.02
CA ARG A 33 -27.02 -0.32 -4.22
C ARG A 33 -27.46 0.40 -2.95
N GLY A 34 -27.34 -0.26 -1.78
CA GLY A 34 -27.61 0.35 -0.49
C GLY A 34 -26.71 1.56 -0.22
N PHE A 35 -25.42 1.45 -0.43
CA PHE A 35 -24.49 2.58 -0.30
C PHE A 35 -24.73 3.68 -1.34
N LYS A 36 -24.98 3.31 -2.60
CA LYS A 36 -25.29 4.29 -3.66
C LYS A 36 -26.57 5.08 -3.35
N SER A 37 -27.63 4.42 -2.86
CA SER A 37 -28.89 5.10 -2.49
C SER A 37 -28.72 6.11 -1.34
N ALA A 38 -27.71 5.88 -0.48
CA ALA A 38 -27.30 6.80 0.58
C ALA A 38 -26.32 7.89 0.10
N GLY A 39 -26.08 8.03 -1.22
CA GLY A 39 -25.15 9.00 -1.79
C GLY A 39 -23.66 8.69 -1.50
N THR A 40 -23.35 7.47 -1.09
CA THR A 40 -21.97 7.08 -0.74
C THR A 40 -21.22 6.58 -1.96
N ARG A 41 -20.04 7.13 -2.23
CA ARG A 41 -19.11 6.59 -3.24
C ARG A 41 -18.60 5.23 -2.81
N VAL A 42 -18.73 4.21 -3.66
CA VAL A 42 -18.35 2.82 -3.35
C VAL A 42 -17.06 2.42 -4.06
N VAL A 43 -16.20 1.73 -3.33
CA VAL A 43 -15.08 0.95 -3.89
C VAL A 43 -15.34 -0.50 -3.54
N LEU A 44 -15.78 -1.27 -4.52
CA LEU A 44 -16.03 -2.71 -4.38
C LEU A 44 -14.70 -3.44 -4.53
N GLY A 45 -14.23 -4.03 -3.43
CA GLY A 45 -13.00 -4.82 -3.41
C GLY A 45 -13.30 -6.32 -3.52
N SER A 46 -12.51 -7.01 -4.32
CA SER A 46 -12.56 -8.46 -4.40
C SER A 46 -12.06 -9.12 -3.12
N PRO A 47 -12.36 -10.42 -2.88
CA PRO A 47 -11.67 -11.20 -1.87
C PRO A 47 -10.17 -11.22 -2.11
N GLY A 48 -9.37 -11.58 -1.08
CA GLY A 48 -7.99 -11.97 -1.22
C GLY A 48 -7.84 -13.41 -1.72
N CYS A 49 -6.63 -13.96 -1.64
CA CYS A 49 -6.36 -15.37 -1.91
C CYS A 49 -6.18 -16.16 -0.62
N VAL A 50 -6.32 -17.49 -0.68
CA VAL A 50 -5.85 -18.38 0.39
C VAL A 50 -4.40 -18.80 0.15
N GLY A 51 -3.71 -19.12 1.25
CA GLY A 51 -2.36 -19.68 1.24
C GLY A 51 -2.35 -21.18 0.90
N PRO A 52 -1.17 -21.83 0.97
CA PRO A 52 -0.98 -23.19 0.48
C PRO A 52 -1.82 -24.26 1.18
N LYS A 53 -2.19 -24.03 2.45
CA LYS A 53 -2.96 -25.01 3.23
C LYS A 53 -3.83 -24.33 4.26
N VAL A 54 -5.14 -24.40 4.07
CA VAL A 54 -6.13 -23.97 5.06
C VAL A 54 -6.41 -25.12 6.02
N PRO A 55 -6.13 -24.98 7.34
CA PRO A 55 -6.12 -26.10 8.28
C PRO A 55 -7.46 -26.83 8.45
N TRP A 56 -8.57 -26.12 8.26
CA TRP A 56 -9.93 -26.65 8.47
C TRP A 56 -10.64 -27.08 7.18
N SER A 57 -10.02 -26.85 6.00
CA SER A 57 -10.60 -27.26 4.72
C SER A 57 -10.06 -28.59 4.25
N LYS A 58 -10.92 -29.38 3.57
CA LYS A 58 -10.54 -30.58 2.83
C LYS A 58 -10.26 -30.31 1.35
N SER A 59 -10.65 -29.14 0.85
CA SER A 59 -10.39 -28.73 -0.53
C SER A 59 -8.94 -28.28 -0.70
N SER A 60 -8.42 -28.45 -1.89
CA SER A 60 -7.09 -27.95 -2.23
C SER A 60 -7.05 -26.41 -2.23
N SER A 61 -5.87 -25.84 -2.07
CA SER A 61 -5.69 -24.37 -2.19
C SER A 61 -5.99 -23.89 -3.60
N GLU A 62 -5.75 -24.72 -4.61
CA GLU A 62 -6.06 -24.46 -6.01
C GLU A 62 -7.57 -24.31 -6.22
N ASP A 63 -8.37 -25.27 -5.74
CA ASP A 63 -9.83 -25.23 -5.83
C ASP A 63 -10.41 -24.01 -5.13
N MET A 64 -9.90 -23.71 -3.93
CA MET A 64 -10.34 -22.53 -3.15
C MET A 64 -9.96 -21.22 -3.84
N ASN A 65 -8.75 -21.13 -4.40
CA ASN A 65 -8.34 -19.93 -5.13
C ASN A 65 -9.07 -19.77 -6.47
N LEU A 66 -9.43 -20.87 -7.16
CA LEU A 66 -10.30 -20.81 -8.32
C LEU A 66 -11.70 -20.29 -7.93
N ASN A 67 -12.26 -20.76 -6.83
CA ASN A 67 -13.54 -20.26 -6.31
C ASN A 67 -13.46 -18.77 -5.97
N LEU A 68 -12.43 -18.32 -5.24
CA LEU A 68 -12.21 -16.91 -4.93
C LEU A 68 -12.00 -16.06 -6.19
N CYS A 69 -11.36 -16.61 -7.22
CA CYS A 69 -11.22 -15.96 -8.52
C CYS A 69 -12.59 -15.76 -9.22
N GLU A 70 -13.49 -16.73 -9.12
CA GLU A 70 -14.86 -16.59 -9.65
C GLU A 70 -15.65 -15.52 -8.87
N LEU A 71 -15.54 -15.47 -7.53
CA LEU A 71 -16.15 -14.39 -6.75
C LEU A 71 -15.56 -13.02 -7.12
N ARG A 72 -14.25 -12.93 -7.33
CA ARG A 72 -13.58 -11.72 -7.84
C ARG A 72 -14.13 -11.31 -9.21
N ASN A 73 -14.37 -12.26 -10.12
CA ASN A 73 -14.93 -11.98 -11.45
C ASN A 73 -16.38 -11.46 -11.35
N ILE A 74 -17.16 -11.98 -10.39
CA ILE A 74 -18.50 -11.46 -10.08
C ILE A 74 -18.41 -10.00 -9.62
N ASP A 75 -17.50 -9.66 -8.69
CA ASP A 75 -17.33 -8.30 -8.21
C ASP A 75 -16.88 -7.34 -9.31
N LEU A 76 -15.96 -7.77 -10.17
CA LEU A 76 -15.53 -6.98 -11.34
C LEU A 76 -16.70 -6.66 -12.28
N ALA A 77 -17.50 -7.68 -12.62
CA ALA A 77 -18.66 -7.50 -13.49
C ALA A 77 -19.73 -6.61 -12.84
N LEU A 78 -19.96 -6.79 -11.54
CA LEU A 78 -20.88 -5.98 -10.76
C LEU A 78 -20.44 -4.52 -10.67
N ALA A 79 -19.15 -4.27 -10.42
CA ALA A 79 -18.61 -2.92 -10.38
C ALA A 79 -18.83 -2.18 -11.70
N ALA A 80 -18.59 -2.86 -12.83
CA ALA A 80 -18.85 -2.31 -14.16
C ALA A 80 -20.35 -2.03 -14.38
N GLN A 81 -21.23 -2.97 -14.00
CA GLN A 81 -22.69 -2.83 -14.13
C GLN A 81 -23.22 -1.66 -13.29
N GLU A 82 -22.76 -1.52 -12.06
CA GLU A 82 -23.23 -0.50 -11.12
C GLU A 82 -22.50 0.84 -11.26
N GLY A 83 -21.46 0.93 -12.11
CA GLY A 83 -20.66 2.13 -12.31
C GLY A 83 -19.91 2.55 -11.04
N VAL A 84 -19.40 1.59 -10.27
CA VAL A 84 -18.61 1.82 -9.06
C VAL A 84 -17.15 1.43 -9.29
N ILE A 85 -16.26 1.90 -8.40
CA ILE A 85 -14.84 1.59 -8.50
C ILE A 85 -14.61 0.14 -8.08
N PHE A 86 -13.74 -0.58 -8.82
CA PHE A 86 -13.31 -1.93 -8.48
C PHE A 86 -11.87 -1.92 -7.94
N ALA A 87 -11.63 -2.55 -6.79
CA ALA A 87 -10.31 -2.79 -6.23
C ALA A 87 -9.97 -4.28 -6.33
N ASP A 88 -9.03 -4.63 -7.19
CA ASP A 88 -8.56 -6.00 -7.36
C ASP A 88 -7.57 -6.36 -6.25
N VAL A 89 -8.03 -7.06 -5.23
CA VAL A 89 -7.21 -7.57 -4.12
C VAL A 89 -6.66 -8.96 -4.44
N PHE A 90 -7.43 -9.79 -5.15
CA PHE A 90 -7.12 -11.20 -5.38
C PHE A 90 -5.78 -11.40 -6.12
N TRP A 91 -5.67 -10.84 -7.32
CA TRP A 91 -4.50 -11.08 -8.16
C TRP A 91 -3.19 -10.52 -7.57
N PRO A 92 -3.15 -9.30 -7.01
CA PRO A 92 -1.94 -8.83 -6.31
C PRO A 92 -1.55 -9.73 -5.14
N MET A 93 -2.49 -10.18 -4.30
CA MET A 93 -2.16 -11.08 -3.20
C MET A 93 -1.60 -12.42 -3.69
N LEU A 94 -2.25 -13.04 -4.68
CA LEU A 94 -1.81 -14.34 -5.20
C LEU A 94 -0.42 -14.25 -5.85
N THR A 95 -0.22 -13.28 -6.74
CA THR A 95 1.02 -13.15 -7.52
C THR A 95 2.20 -12.67 -6.69
N LEU A 96 1.99 -11.69 -5.80
CA LEU A 96 3.03 -11.22 -4.90
C LEU A 96 3.34 -12.25 -3.81
N GLY A 97 2.35 -13.01 -3.35
CA GLY A 97 2.57 -14.14 -2.44
C GLY A 97 3.45 -15.21 -3.05
N TRP A 98 3.18 -15.60 -4.30
CA TRP A 98 4.02 -16.53 -5.04
C TRP A 98 5.45 -15.99 -5.25
N LYS A 99 5.59 -14.72 -5.64
CA LYS A 99 6.89 -14.06 -5.79
C LYS A 99 7.66 -14.06 -4.46
N ALA A 100 7.01 -13.68 -3.37
CA ALA A 100 7.61 -13.63 -2.04
C ALA A 100 8.05 -15.01 -1.55
N THR A 101 7.27 -16.05 -1.81
CA THR A 101 7.63 -17.45 -1.47
C THR A 101 8.89 -17.88 -2.23
N ASN A 102 9.04 -17.50 -3.50
CA ASN A 102 10.24 -17.78 -4.28
C ASN A 102 11.47 -16.98 -3.81
N GLU A 103 11.27 -15.73 -3.36
CA GLU A 103 12.37 -14.84 -2.93
C GLU A 103 12.80 -15.11 -1.48
N PHE A 104 11.84 -15.31 -0.57
CA PHE A 104 12.06 -15.35 0.89
C PHE A 104 11.90 -16.76 1.48
N GLY A 105 11.45 -17.72 0.68
CA GLY A 105 11.28 -19.12 1.07
C GLY A 105 9.83 -19.54 1.29
N PRO A 106 9.59 -20.89 1.38
CA PRO A 106 8.25 -21.49 1.36
C PRO A 106 7.39 -21.14 2.59
N ASN A 107 7.99 -20.62 3.65
CA ASN A 107 7.29 -20.23 4.86
C ASN A 107 6.74 -18.80 4.83
N TYR A 108 7.01 -18.03 3.76
CA TYR A 108 6.45 -16.69 3.61
C TYR A 108 4.94 -16.78 3.35
N ALA A 109 4.14 -16.24 4.26
CA ALA A 109 2.70 -16.44 4.30
C ALA A 109 1.94 -15.14 4.05
N ILE A 110 1.78 -14.72 2.79
CA ILE A 110 1.06 -13.50 2.42
C ILE A 110 -0.39 -13.50 2.93
N ALA A 111 -1.05 -14.65 2.93
CA ALA A 111 -2.40 -14.86 3.44
C ALA A 111 -2.44 -15.20 4.94
N GLY A 112 -1.31 -15.03 5.65
CA GLY A 112 -1.18 -15.32 7.07
C GLY A 112 -0.87 -16.78 7.39
N LYS A 113 -0.54 -17.05 8.65
CA LYS A 113 -0.08 -18.38 9.12
C LYS A 113 -1.14 -19.48 9.01
N ASP A 114 -2.40 -19.10 9.09
CA ASP A 114 -3.54 -20.01 8.88
C ASP A 114 -4.01 -20.03 7.42
N ALA A 115 -3.29 -19.36 6.55
CA ALA A 115 -3.56 -19.27 5.12
C ALA A 115 -4.83 -18.47 4.74
N VAL A 116 -5.43 -17.71 5.66
CA VAL A 116 -6.70 -16.98 5.44
C VAL A 116 -6.68 -15.55 6.02
N HIS A 117 -5.99 -15.34 7.16
CA HIS A 117 -5.94 -14.05 7.83
C HIS A 117 -4.58 -13.39 7.61
N PRO A 118 -4.46 -12.47 6.66
CA PRO A 118 -3.19 -11.83 6.30
C PRO A 118 -2.50 -11.17 7.50
N GLY A 119 -1.18 -11.29 7.55
CA GLY A 119 -0.35 -10.45 8.41
C GLY A 119 -0.15 -9.04 7.80
N TRP A 120 0.77 -8.27 8.37
CA TRP A 120 0.99 -6.88 7.94
C TRP A 120 1.37 -6.75 6.47
N ALA A 121 2.21 -7.65 5.95
CA ALA A 121 2.59 -7.62 4.54
C ALA A 121 1.38 -7.81 3.61
N GLY A 122 0.52 -8.78 3.91
CA GLY A 122 -0.72 -9.00 3.15
C GLY A 122 -1.67 -7.81 3.22
N HIS A 123 -1.83 -7.19 4.41
CA HIS A 123 -2.64 -6.00 4.55
C HIS A 123 -2.13 -4.80 3.74
N VAL A 124 -0.79 -4.63 3.61
CA VAL A 124 -0.22 -3.60 2.73
C VAL A 124 -0.53 -3.89 1.27
N VAL A 125 -0.47 -5.16 0.84
CA VAL A 125 -0.87 -5.54 -0.52
C VAL A 125 -2.34 -5.19 -0.77
N MET A 126 -3.23 -5.53 0.16
CA MET A 126 -4.65 -5.18 0.08
C MET A 126 -4.85 -3.66 0.01
N ALA A 127 -4.23 -2.90 0.93
CA ALA A 127 -4.32 -1.44 0.95
C ALA A 127 -3.84 -0.83 -0.39
N THR A 128 -2.76 -1.37 -0.97
CA THR A 128 -2.21 -0.92 -2.25
C THR A 128 -3.23 -1.08 -3.39
N ALA A 129 -4.02 -2.16 -3.41
CA ALA A 129 -5.08 -2.37 -4.39
C ALA A 129 -6.16 -1.26 -4.31
N TYR A 130 -6.56 -0.86 -3.10
CA TYR A 130 -7.51 0.24 -2.91
C TYR A 130 -6.93 1.61 -3.28
N LEU A 131 -5.69 1.89 -2.90
CA LEU A 131 -5.01 3.14 -3.27
C LEU A 131 -4.94 3.29 -4.79
N GLN A 132 -4.60 2.20 -5.49
CA GLN A 132 -4.58 2.16 -6.95
C GLN A 132 -5.98 2.37 -7.55
N ALA A 133 -6.99 1.68 -7.04
CA ALA A 133 -8.38 1.79 -7.50
C ALA A 133 -8.93 3.22 -7.30
N LEU A 134 -8.53 3.89 -6.22
CA LEU A 134 -8.89 5.29 -5.94
C LEU A 134 -8.18 6.29 -6.86
N GLY A 135 -7.22 5.86 -7.67
CA GLY A 135 -6.46 6.72 -8.58
C GLY A 135 -5.47 7.64 -7.88
N LEU A 136 -4.97 7.23 -6.69
CA LEU A 136 -3.94 8.02 -6.01
C LEU A 136 -2.62 7.87 -6.76
N ASP A 137 -2.03 9.01 -7.10
CA ASP A 137 -0.76 9.06 -7.84
C ASP A 137 0.48 8.88 -6.96
N GLY A 138 0.32 9.05 -5.64
CA GLY A 138 1.40 8.91 -4.66
C GLY A 138 2.45 10.05 -4.70
N ASP A 139 2.18 11.14 -5.41
CA ASP A 139 3.03 12.32 -5.37
C ASP A 139 2.77 13.09 -4.07
N LEU A 140 3.78 13.15 -3.22
CA LEU A 140 3.73 13.89 -1.95
C LEU A 140 4.36 15.27 -2.05
N GLY A 141 5.05 15.56 -3.14
CA GLY A 141 5.70 16.83 -3.40
C GLY A 141 7.20 16.71 -3.65
N THR A 142 7.79 17.85 -4.02
CA THR A 142 9.20 17.92 -4.42
C THR A 142 9.87 19.10 -3.75
N LEU A 143 11.08 18.86 -3.24
CA LEU A 143 12.03 19.88 -2.84
C LEU A 143 13.03 20.06 -3.98
N THR A 144 13.23 21.30 -4.43
CA THR A 144 14.22 21.63 -5.45
C THR A 144 15.27 22.54 -4.85
N VAL A 145 16.54 22.18 -5.02
CA VAL A 145 17.70 22.96 -4.59
C VAL A 145 18.54 23.32 -5.80
N ASP A 146 18.83 24.58 -5.96
CA ASP A 146 19.82 25.09 -6.94
C ASP A 146 21.10 25.45 -6.19
N LEU A 147 22.09 24.57 -6.34
CA LEU A 147 23.39 24.71 -5.65
C LEU A 147 24.25 25.85 -6.25
N GLY A 148 24.01 26.22 -7.50
CA GLY A 148 24.73 27.30 -8.16
C GLY A 148 24.29 28.69 -7.71
N SER A 149 22.97 28.88 -7.56
CA SER A 149 22.39 30.15 -7.10
C SER A 149 22.13 30.20 -5.59
N ASN A 150 22.36 29.09 -4.87
CA ASN A 150 22.05 28.93 -3.44
C ASN A 150 20.59 29.22 -3.11
N GLN A 151 19.67 28.69 -3.95
CA GLN A 151 18.22 28.85 -3.79
C GLN A 151 17.54 27.50 -3.63
N ALA A 152 16.40 27.50 -2.95
CA ALA A 152 15.57 26.31 -2.83
C ALA A 152 14.08 26.66 -2.90
N SER A 153 13.29 25.69 -3.35
CA SER A 153 11.82 25.78 -3.40
C SER A 153 11.18 24.46 -3.02
N GLY A 154 9.95 24.50 -2.53
CA GLY A 154 9.14 23.34 -2.22
C GLY A 154 7.81 23.39 -2.96
N ALA A 155 7.28 22.22 -3.30
CA ALA A 155 5.98 22.05 -3.93
C ALA A 155 5.19 20.92 -3.23
N GLY A 156 3.87 20.85 -3.47
CA GLY A 156 3.04 19.76 -2.94
C GLY A 156 2.76 19.84 -1.43
N GLY A 157 2.77 21.03 -0.84
CA GLY A 157 2.54 21.22 0.60
C GLY A 157 3.81 21.32 1.43
N HIS A 158 4.96 21.56 0.77
CA HIS A 158 6.25 21.79 1.41
C HIS A 158 6.72 23.22 1.14
N GLU A 159 7.03 23.95 2.20
CA GLU A 159 7.51 25.33 2.19
C GLU A 159 8.96 25.36 2.67
N VAL A 160 9.85 25.98 1.90
CA VAL A 160 11.24 26.19 2.32
C VAL A 160 11.29 27.35 3.32
N VAL A 161 11.75 27.05 4.51
CA VAL A 161 11.96 28.06 5.57
C VAL A 161 13.31 28.74 5.40
N SER A 162 14.35 27.96 5.10
CA SER A 162 15.69 28.45 4.81
C SER A 162 16.51 27.45 4.00
N PHE A 163 17.46 27.99 3.23
CA PHE A 163 18.51 27.21 2.58
C PHE A 163 19.81 27.99 2.66
N ALA A 164 20.79 27.42 3.37
CA ALA A 164 22.10 28.06 3.54
C ALA A 164 23.18 27.00 3.80
N ASN A 165 24.34 27.15 3.15
CA ASN A 165 25.50 26.25 3.33
C ASN A 165 25.18 24.76 3.12
N GLY A 166 24.18 24.45 2.27
CA GLY A 166 23.70 23.09 2.04
C GLY A 166 22.64 22.59 3.04
N ASP A 167 22.34 23.35 4.08
CA ASP A 167 21.28 23.02 5.03
C ASP A 167 19.93 23.56 4.54
N LEU A 168 18.97 22.65 4.39
CA LEU A 168 17.61 22.94 3.94
C LEU A 168 16.61 22.72 5.07
N ALA A 169 15.96 23.78 5.55
CA ALA A 169 14.86 23.69 6.51
C ALA A 169 13.51 23.82 5.78
N VAL A 170 12.60 22.89 6.07
CA VAL A 170 11.29 22.77 5.40
C VAL A 170 10.17 22.66 6.42
N LYS A 171 9.07 23.36 6.16
CA LYS A 171 7.79 23.17 6.83
C LYS A 171 6.87 22.38 5.90
N SER A 172 6.31 21.28 6.40
CA SER A 172 5.45 20.40 5.61
C SER A 172 4.04 20.34 6.19
N SER A 173 3.05 20.45 5.33
CA SER A 173 1.63 20.19 5.62
C SER A 173 1.16 18.83 5.09
N ARG A 174 2.00 18.12 4.35
CA ARG A 174 1.75 16.81 3.75
C ARG A 174 2.83 15.85 4.17
N TYR A 175 2.44 14.73 4.77
CA TYR A 175 3.38 13.79 5.36
C TYR A 175 3.42 12.48 4.59
N PRO A 176 4.62 11.91 4.38
CA PRO A 176 4.76 10.58 3.83
C PRO A 176 4.28 9.51 4.83
N PHE A 177 3.97 8.33 4.30
CA PHE A 177 3.75 7.16 5.13
C PHE A 177 5.08 6.67 5.71
N CYS A 178 5.17 6.58 7.04
CA CYS A 178 6.36 6.15 7.76
C CYS A 178 6.14 4.76 8.37
N ALA A 179 6.73 3.73 7.76
CA ALA A 179 6.59 2.37 8.27
C ALA A 179 7.37 2.16 9.57
N PRO A 180 6.81 1.39 10.53
CA PRO A 180 7.57 0.89 11.66
C PRO A 180 8.82 0.10 11.22
N ALA A 181 9.80 -0.07 12.11
CA ALA A 181 10.94 -0.94 11.84
C ALA A 181 10.47 -2.38 11.57
N GLY A 182 11.14 -3.06 10.67
CA GLY A 182 10.82 -4.44 10.31
C GLY A 182 11.66 -4.95 9.15
N GLU A 183 11.84 -6.26 9.08
CA GLU A 183 12.63 -6.87 8.02
C GLU A 183 11.78 -7.12 6.77
N ARG A 184 12.40 -6.91 5.61
CA ARG A 184 11.76 -7.14 4.30
C ARG A 184 11.32 -8.58 4.06
N LYS A 185 12.02 -9.55 4.64
CA LYS A 185 11.70 -10.99 4.51
C LYS A 185 10.67 -11.50 5.52
N ASP A 186 10.24 -10.68 6.48
CA ASP A 186 9.27 -11.04 7.51
C ASP A 186 7.87 -10.64 7.06
N ASP A 187 7.03 -11.63 6.76
CA ASP A 187 5.64 -11.44 6.30
C ASP A 187 4.74 -10.74 7.33
N ASN A 188 5.19 -10.66 8.57
CA ASN A 188 4.47 -9.95 9.63
C ASN A 188 5.00 -8.53 9.85
N THR A 189 5.58 -7.89 8.84
CA THR A 189 6.00 -6.49 8.88
C THR A 189 5.40 -5.67 7.75
N VAL A 190 5.12 -4.39 8.06
CA VAL A 190 4.65 -3.41 7.06
C VAL A 190 5.71 -3.20 5.98
N ARG A 191 6.99 -3.17 6.35
CA ARG A 191 8.12 -2.97 5.41
C ARG A 191 8.21 -4.08 4.37
N SER A 192 7.88 -5.31 4.75
CA SER A 192 7.82 -6.43 3.80
C SER A 192 6.76 -6.19 2.71
N GLY A 193 5.53 -5.84 3.11
CA GLY A 193 4.46 -5.52 2.18
C GLY A 193 4.79 -4.32 1.29
N MET A 194 5.41 -3.27 1.85
CA MET A 194 5.85 -2.10 1.08
C MET A 194 6.91 -2.48 0.02
N ALA A 195 7.85 -3.35 0.36
CA ALA A 195 8.85 -3.83 -0.58
C ALA A 195 8.23 -4.66 -1.71
N LEU A 196 7.31 -5.57 -1.40
CA LEU A 196 6.61 -6.39 -2.39
C LEU A 196 5.79 -5.56 -3.38
N THR A 197 5.17 -4.49 -2.91
CA THR A 197 4.29 -3.63 -3.71
C THR A 197 5.00 -2.46 -4.38
N ASP A 198 6.31 -2.29 -4.14
CA ASP A 198 7.06 -1.08 -4.52
C ASP A 198 6.38 0.20 -4.03
N PHE A 199 5.86 0.15 -2.79
CA PHE A 199 4.96 1.16 -2.23
C PHE A 199 5.56 2.57 -2.25
N ASN A 200 6.85 2.69 -1.88
CA ASN A 200 7.49 4.01 -1.82
C ASN A 200 7.57 4.69 -3.19
N ASN A 201 7.83 3.94 -4.27
CA ASN A 201 7.89 4.51 -5.61
C ASN A 201 6.49 4.74 -6.21
N ARG A 202 5.47 4.00 -5.77
CA ARG A 202 4.12 4.11 -6.31
C ARG A 202 3.25 5.11 -5.56
N PHE A 203 3.31 5.11 -4.21
CA PHE A 203 2.35 5.83 -3.38
C PHE A 203 2.97 6.75 -2.33
N ASN A 204 4.31 6.85 -2.29
CA ASN A 204 5.00 7.54 -1.21
C ASN A 204 6.20 8.34 -1.74
N ARG A 205 5.98 9.12 -2.81
CA ARG A 205 7.05 9.85 -3.49
C ARG A 205 7.21 11.25 -2.90
N PHE A 206 8.23 11.41 -2.06
CA PHE A 206 8.72 12.70 -1.60
C PHE A 206 10.10 12.94 -2.21
N ARG A 207 10.17 13.79 -3.24
CA ARG A 207 11.34 13.92 -4.09
C ARG A 207 12.26 15.06 -3.66
N LEU A 208 13.56 14.81 -3.77
CA LEU A 208 14.60 15.84 -3.72
C LEU A 208 15.26 15.95 -5.10
N VAL A 209 15.27 17.16 -5.65
CA VAL A 209 15.99 17.52 -6.88
C VAL A 209 17.07 18.51 -6.53
N ALA A 210 18.33 18.26 -6.90
CA ALA A 210 19.41 19.23 -6.75
C ALA A 210 20.11 19.47 -8.09
N LYS A 211 20.25 20.75 -8.45
CA LYS A 211 20.77 21.20 -9.75
C LYS A 211 21.97 22.12 -9.59
N ASN A 212 22.71 22.29 -10.69
CA ASN A 212 23.78 23.28 -10.85
C ASN A 212 24.92 23.16 -9.81
N GLY A 213 25.11 21.93 -9.28
CA GLY A 213 26.25 21.67 -8.42
C GLY A 213 27.52 21.34 -9.23
N THR A 214 28.69 21.63 -8.68
CA THR A 214 29.99 21.44 -9.33
C THR A 214 30.65 20.09 -9.04
N ALA A 215 30.23 19.40 -7.98
CA ALA A 215 30.80 18.10 -7.60
C ALA A 215 30.15 16.96 -8.39
N LYS A 216 30.90 15.86 -8.55
CA LYS A 216 30.37 14.63 -9.20
C LYS A 216 29.42 13.86 -8.28
N ASN A 217 29.63 13.94 -6.97
CA ASN A 217 28.85 13.23 -5.94
C ASN A 217 28.52 14.16 -4.79
N TYR A 218 27.39 13.91 -4.18
CA TYR A 218 26.88 14.62 -3.00
C TYR A 218 26.46 13.64 -1.93
N VAL A 219 26.48 14.08 -0.70
CA VAL A 219 25.90 13.35 0.44
C VAL A 219 24.65 14.11 0.85
N VAL A 220 23.55 13.40 0.91
CA VAL A 220 22.28 13.91 1.48
C VAL A 220 22.15 13.31 2.87
N THR A 221 22.01 14.16 3.88
CA THR A 221 21.76 13.75 5.27
C THR A 221 20.34 14.11 5.66
N TRP A 222 19.58 13.13 6.13
CA TRP A 222 18.19 13.30 6.54
C TRP A 222 17.88 12.44 7.77
N ALA A 223 17.28 13.04 8.81
CA ALA A 223 17.00 12.37 10.09
C ALA A 223 18.22 11.61 10.69
N GLY A 224 19.43 12.16 10.53
CA GLY A 224 20.66 11.57 11.03
C GLY A 224 21.22 10.40 10.21
N GLN A 225 20.60 10.05 9.09
CA GLN A 225 21.10 9.08 8.11
C GLN A 225 21.69 9.81 6.91
N SER A 226 22.74 9.25 6.31
CA SER A 226 23.42 9.84 5.14
C SER A 226 23.48 8.85 3.99
N GLN A 227 23.14 9.33 2.80
CA GLN A 227 23.21 8.58 1.54
C GLN A 227 24.01 9.36 0.50
N ARG A 228 24.77 8.64 -0.33
CA ARG A 228 25.56 9.23 -1.40
C ARG A 228 24.85 9.09 -2.73
N PHE A 229 24.76 10.21 -3.47
CA PHE A 229 24.18 10.28 -4.80
C PHE A 229 25.12 10.95 -5.78
N THR A 230 25.07 10.56 -7.04
CA THR A 230 25.70 11.32 -8.14
C THR A 230 24.94 12.61 -8.41
N ALA A 231 25.59 13.58 -9.03
CA ALA A 231 24.92 14.81 -9.49
C ALA A 231 23.75 14.51 -10.46
N ALA A 232 23.90 13.49 -11.30
CA ALA A 232 22.84 13.06 -12.24
C ALA A 232 21.63 12.52 -11.51
N GLN A 233 21.81 11.62 -10.53
CA GLN A 233 20.70 11.09 -9.73
C GLN A 233 19.92 12.21 -9.02
N LEU A 234 20.62 13.18 -8.43
CA LEU A 234 19.96 14.32 -7.77
C LEU A 234 19.28 15.26 -8.77
N ALA A 235 19.83 15.44 -9.97
CA ALA A 235 19.22 16.27 -11.01
C ALA A 235 17.93 15.62 -11.56
N ASP A 236 17.89 14.30 -11.69
CA ASP A 236 16.70 13.52 -12.07
C ASP A 236 15.67 13.47 -10.93
N GLY A 237 16.13 13.63 -9.69
CA GLY A 237 15.33 13.61 -8.47
C GLY A 237 15.26 12.25 -7.81
N VAL A 238 15.66 12.20 -6.56
CA VAL A 238 15.63 11.01 -5.72
C VAL A 238 14.38 10.99 -4.82
N ASN A 239 13.79 9.82 -4.64
CA ASN A 239 12.68 9.64 -3.70
C ASN A 239 13.21 9.42 -2.29
N LEU A 240 13.14 10.44 -1.43
CA LEU A 240 13.66 10.36 -0.07
C LEU A 240 13.06 9.20 0.75
N MET A 241 11.80 8.83 0.47
CA MET A 241 11.13 7.73 1.18
C MET A 241 11.61 6.34 0.73
N ALA A 242 12.20 6.23 -0.45
CA ALA A 242 12.82 4.99 -0.91
C ALA A 242 14.25 4.85 -0.41
N GLU A 243 14.96 5.97 -0.21
CA GLU A 243 16.39 6.00 0.11
C GLU A 243 16.68 6.04 1.62
N PHE A 244 15.73 6.50 2.45
CA PHE A 244 15.93 6.66 3.88
C PHE A 244 14.90 5.87 4.69
N GLU A 245 15.38 5.06 5.64
CA GLU A 245 14.52 4.28 6.52
C GLU A 245 13.94 5.09 7.69
N LYS A 246 14.66 6.13 8.11
CA LYS A 246 14.22 7.07 9.16
C LYS A 246 14.00 8.44 8.56
N THR A 247 12.95 9.10 9.01
CA THR A 247 12.54 10.39 8.50
C THR A 247 12.18 11.35 9.64
N PRO A 248 12.24 12.67 9.42
CA PRO A 248 11.75 13.65 10.40
C PRO A 248 10.25 13.52 10.71
N PHE A 249 9.51 12.77 9.89
CA PHE A 249 8.06 12.58 10.04
C PHE A 249 7.69 11.41 10.96
N ASP A 250 8.62 10.51 11.27
CA ASP A 250 8.36 9.26 12.01
C ASP A 250 7.65 9.51 13.34
N ALA A 251 8.10 10.50 14.11
CA ALA A 251 7.48 10.81 15.40
C ALA A 251 6.06 11.37 15.27
N ALA A 252 5.79 12.15 14.23
CA ALA A 252 4.46 12.68 13.94
C ALA A 252 3.52 11.57 13.47
N PHE A 253 4.00 10.69 12.58
CA PHE A 253 3.25 9.54 12.09
C PHE A 253 2.92 8.56 13.22
N LYS A 254 3.90 8.25 14.10
CA LYS A 254 3.67 7.38 15.25
C LYS A 254 2.57 7.90 16.17
N ARG A 255 2.46 9.19 16.39
CA ARG A 255 1.36 9.75 17.21
C ARG A 255 -0.01 9.47 16.61
N VAL A 256 -0.13 9.55 15.26
CA VAL A 256 -1.37 9.22 14.56
C VAL A 256 -1.66 7.72 14.65
N ASP A 257 -0.65 6.88 14.39
CA ASP A 257 -0.75 5.42 14.49
C ASP A 257 -1.19 4.97 15.89
N ASP A 258 -0.58 5.51 16.94
CA ASP A 258 -0.95 5.24 18.33
C ASP A 258 -2.41 5.66 18.64
N ALA A 259 -2.88 6.77 18.06
CA ALA A 259 -4.26 7.23 18.24
C ALA A 259 -5.25 6.32 17.51
N VAL A 260 -4.92 5.86 16.29
CA VAL A 260 -5.72 4.87 15.55
C VAL A 260 -5.79 3.54 16.30
N GLY A 261 -4.66 3.05 16.81
CA GLY A 261 -4.62 1.84 17.62
C GLY A 261 -5.50 1.91 18.88
N LYS A 262 -5.51 3.05 19.58
CA LYS A 262 -6.40 3.28 20.73
C LYS A 262 -7.86 3.26 20.32
N LYS A 263 -8.21 3.92 19.21
CA LYS A 263 -9.59 3.91 18.66
C LYS A 263 -10.03 2.49 18.33
N GLN A 264 -9.23 1.71 17.62
CA GLN A 264 -9.55 0.33 17.28
C GLN A 264 -9.75 -0.54 18.52
N SER A 265 -8.87 -0.42 19.52
CA SER A 265 -9.02 -1.14 20.79
C SER A 265 -10.29 -0.79 21.56
N TYR A 266 -10.83 0.42 21.40
CA TYR A 266 -12.11 0.83 21.97
C TYR A 266 -13.29 0.24 21.20
N GLU A 267 -13.23 0.21 19.87
CA GLU A 267 -14.31 -0.26 19.00
C GLU A 267 -14.45 -1.79 18.96
N THR A 268 -13.41 -2.53 19.33
CA THR A 268 -13.40 -4.01 19.34
C THR A 268 -13.72 -4.62 20.72
N LYS A 269 -14.04 -3.82 21.73
CA LYS A 269 -14.54 -4.26 23.04
C LYS A 269 -16.05 -4.37 23.03
#